data_ef75364db112e02dc7d53691f6c05520
#
_entry.id   ef75364db112e02dc7d53691f6c05520
#
_cell.length_a   1.000
_cell.length_b   1.000
_cell.length_c   1.000
_cell.angle_alpha   90.00
_cell.angle_beta   90.00
_cell.angle_gamma   90.00
#
_symmetry.space_group_name_H-M   'P 1'
#
loop_
_entity.id
_entity.type
_entity.pdbx_description
1 polymer ?
#
loop_
_entity_poly.entity_id
_entity_poly.type
_entity_poly.pdbx_seq_one_letter_code
_entity_poly.pdbx_strand_id
1 'polypeptide(L)'
;LDNALSFSVLAPLLDRYRLIAVDLSGQGFSDHRSPDATYHIWDDIPQLLAVIDEMRLDRLAVLGHSRGAAIAVLLAAALEDRCSQLVLLDGMLPRAVADEEAPAQFLQAQRDHQRLAKHRPRVFADVDEFVKARVRLGFSDQSARILAPRALRRGASGLALVHDPRLNHASAVKMSPAMCAAFYAALNTPTLTLMAEQGLRQQGELESAIQALSGIPDCDLRTVPGSHHAHMEEGAEAIAGHIVNFIA
;
A
#
# COMPACT_ATOMS: atom_id res chain seq x y z
N LEU A 1 2.47 5.80 4.68
CA LEU A 1 1.92 6.39 3.46
C LEU A 1 3.08 6.84 2.59
N ASP A 2 3.19 6.24 1.43
CA ASP A 2 4.29 6.44 0.49
C ASP A 2 3.74 7.02 -0.82
N ASN A 3 4.60 7.18 -1.79
CA ASN A 3 4.27 7.68 -3.12
C ASN A 3 4.95 6.81 -4.18
N ALA A 4 4.74 7.09 -5.46
CA ALA A 4 5.26 6.28 -6.57
C ALA A 4 6.78 6.08 -6.55
N LEU A 5 7.54 6.98 -5.90
CA LEU A 5 8.99 6.81 -5.73
C LEU A 5 9.37 5.62 -4.84
N SER A 6 8.44 5.03 -4.10
CA SER A 6 8.70 3.80 -3.36
C SER A 6 9.16 2.65 -4.27
N PHE A 7 8.86 2.71 -5.56
CA PHE A 7 9.29 1.71 -6.54
C PHE A 7 10.53 2.11 -7.35
N SER A 8 11.17 3.25 -7.05
CA SER A 8 12.28 3.77 -7.85
C SER A 8 13.55 2.90 -7.80
N VAL A 9 13.72 2.09 -6.76
CA VAL A 9 14.83 1.12 -6.65
C VAL A 9 14.48 -0.19 -7.35
N LEU A 10 13.26 -0.67 -7.18
CA LEU A 10 12.80 -1.92 -7.78
C LEU A 10 12.56 -1.79 -9.30
N ALA A 11 12.03 -0.66 -9.76
CA ALA A 11 11.62 -0.48 -11.16
C ALA A 11 12.75 -0.68 -12.17
N PRO A 12 13.98 -0.17 -11.98
CA PRO A 12 15.10 -0.44 -12.91
C PRO A 12 15.48 -1.92 -13.04
N LEU A 13 15.19 -2.73 -12.03
CA LEU A 13 15.45 -4.17 -12.02
C LEU A 13 14.36 -4.97 -12.79
N LEU A 14 13.29 -4.31 -13.19
CA LEU A 14 12.16 -4.86 -13.95
C LEU A 14 12.05 -4.22 -15.34
N ASP A 15 13.18 -3.85 -15.95
CA ASP A 15 13.31 -3.04 -17.18
C ASP A 15 12.70 -3.67 -18.43
N ARG A 16 12.48 -5.00 -18.43
CA ARG A 16 11.79 -5.72 -19.51
C ARG A 16 10.28 -5.47 -19.58
N TYR A 17 9.70 -4.86 -18.54
CA TYR A 17 8.28 -4.60 -18.45
C TYR A 17 7.97 -3.10 -18.62
N ARG A 18 6.82 -2.79 -19.18
CA ARG A 18 6.26 -1.44 -19.08
C ARG A 18 5.69 -1.25 -17.68
N LEU A 19 6.33 -0.39 -16.89
CA LEU A 19 5.95 -0.13 -15.50
C LEU A 19 5.16 1.18 -15.38
N ILE A 20 4.11 1.14 -14.55
CA ILE A 20 3.27 2.29 -14.22
C ILE A 20 3.16 2.34 -12.71
N ALA A 21 3.80 3.30 -12.08
CA ALA A 21 3.69 3.55 -10.65
C ALA A 21 2.76 4.73 -10.39
N VAL A 22 1.71 4.53 -9.59
CA VAL A 22 0.65 5.49 -9.36
C VAL A 22 0.80 6.12 -7.97
N ASP A 23 0.76 7.45 -7.90
CA ASP A 23 0.42 8.13 -6.66
C ASP A 23 -1.09 7.98 -6.45
N LEU A 24 -1.52 7.27 -5.42
CA LEU A 24 -2.94 7.17 -5.08
C LEU A 24 -3.50 8.53 -4.67
N SER A 25 -4.82 8.69 -4.75
CA SER A 25 -5.49 9.95 -4.34
C SER A 25 -5.01 10.42 -2.96
N GLY A 26 -4.69 11.69 -2.87
CA GLY A 26 -4.19 12.32 -1.65
C GLY A 26 -2.74 11.98 -1.31
N GLN A 27 -1.99 11.34 -2.18
CA GLN A 27 -0.57 11.00 -2.00
C GLN A 27 0.28 11.54 -3.15
N GLY A 28 1.55 11.80 -2.89
CA GLY A 28 2.50 12.24 -3.89
C GLY A 28 2.03 13.49 -4.63
N PHE A 29 1.91 13.40 -5.96
CA PHE A 29 1.44 14.50 -6.82
C PHE A 29 -0.03 14.37 -7.22
N SER A 30 -0.73 13.34 -6.77
CA SER A 30 -2.18 13.21 -7.01
C SER A 30 -2.99 14.14 -6.11
N ASP A 31 -4.10 14.63 -6.64
CA ASP A 31 -4.99 15.53 -5.93
C ASP A 31 -5.61 14.88 -4.68
N HIS A 32 -5.98 15.72 -3.73
CA HIS A 32 -6.78 15.31 -2.58
C HIS A 32 -8.24 15.11 -3.01
N ARG A 33 -8.90 14.16 -2.36
CA ARG A 33 -10.36 14.00 -2.52
C ARG A 33 -11.10 15.20 -1.92
N SER A 34 -12.34 15.43 -2.38
CA SER A 34 -13.21 16.45 -1.81
C SER A 34 -13.31 16.34 -0.27
N PRO A 35 -13.58 17.44 0.45
CA PRO A 35 -13.58 17.43 1.92
C PRO A 35 -14.53 16.44 2.57
N ASP A 36 -15.61 16.06 1.89
CA ASP A 36 -16.64 15.12 2.31
C ASP A 36 -16.34 13.65 1.95
N ALA A 37 -15.28 13.40 1.13
CA ALA A 37 -14.91 12.06 0.72
C ALA A 37 -13.99 11.37 1.74
N THR A 38 -14.00 10.04 1.69
CA THR A 38 -13.18 9.16 2.51
C THR A 38 -11.94 8.65 1.77
N TYR A 39 -11.06 7.93 2.49
CA TYR A 39 -9.88 7.27 1.97
C TYR A 39 -9.83 5.79 2.39
N HIS A 40 -10.97 5.10 2.29
CA HIS A 40 -10.98 3.64 2.46
C HIS A 40 -10.24 2.95 1.32
N ILE A 41 -9.78 1.73 1.54
CA ILE A 41 -8.99 0.99 0.53
C ILE A 41 -9.78 0.71 -0.75
N TRP A 42 -11.11 0.58 -0.68
CA TRP A 42 -12.00 0.39 -1.84
C TRP A 42 -12.31 1.68 -2.61
N ASP A 43 -12.09 2.85 -1.98
CA ASP A 43 -12.35 4.14 -2.64
C ASP A 43 -11.37 4.41 -3.79
N ASP A 44 -10.19 3.77 -3.78
CA ASP A 44 -9.19 3.91 -4.83
C ASP A 44 -9.53 3.06 -6.08
N ILE A 45 -10.39 2.04 -5.96
CA ILE A 45 -10.65 1.08 -7.04
C ILE A 45 -11.28 1.73 -8.29
N PRO A 46 -12.37 2.53 -8.20
CA PRO A 46 -12.94 3.17 -9.38
C PRO A 46 -11.95 4.08 -10.12
N GLN A 47 -11.06 4.76 -9.38
CA GLN A 47 -10.06 5.64 -9.98
C GLN A 47 -8.95 4.86 -10.68
N LEU A 48 -8.49 3.75 -10.08
CA LEU A 48 -7.50 2.87 -10.69
C LEU A 48 -8.06 2.22 -11.97
N LEU A 49 -9.31 1.77 -11.96
CA LEU A 49 -9.98 1.25 -13.15
C LEU A 49 -10.06 2.30 -14.25
N ALA A 50 -10.43 3.55 -13.92
CA ALA A 50 -10.47 4.65 -14.88
C ALA A 50 -9.09 4.95 -15.50
N VAL A 51 -8.00 4.90 -14.69
CA VAL A 51 -6.63 5.05 -15.19
C VAL A 51 -6.25 3.91 -16.13
N ILE A 52 -6.59 2.67 -15.79
CA ILE A 52 -6.32 1.48 -16.59
C ILE A 52 -7.05 1.58 -17.95
N ASP A 53 -8.31 2.02 -17.95
CA ASP A 53 -9.12 2.18 -19.16
C ASP A 53 -8.61 3.33 -20.04
N GLU A 54 -8.28 4.49 -19.44
CA GLU A 54 -7.71 5.63 -20.17
C GLU A 54 -6.37 5.28 -20.84
N MET A 55 -5.54 4.47 -20.14
CA MET A 55 -4.28 3.98 -20.68
C MET A 55 -4.44 2.80 -21.65
N ARG A 56 -5.66 2.32 -21.87
CA ARG A 56 -6.01 1.19 -22.74
C ARG A 56 -5.20 -0.07 -22.42
N LEU A 57 -5.15 -0.43 -21.14
CA LEU A 57 -4.46 -1.63 -20.67
C LEU A 57 -5.47 -2.79 -20.63
N ASP A 58 -5.48 -3.62 -21.67
CA ASP A 58 -6.40 -4.75 -21.79
C ASP A 58 -6.08 -5.84 -20.77
N ARG A 59 -4.78 -6.07 -20.51
CA ARG A 59 -4.29 -7.06 -19.56
C ARG A 59 -3.01 -6.56 -18.87
N LEU A 60 -2.92 -6.74 -17.54
CA LEU A 60 -1.82 -6.23 -16.74
C LEU A 60 -1.55 -7.11 -15.52
N ALA A 61 -0.30 -7.08 -15.04
CA ALA A 61 0.02 -7.54 -13.69
C ALA A 61 -0.18 -6.39 -12.69
N VAL A 62 -0.70 -6.70 -11.52
CA VAL A 62 -0.90 -5.73 -10.43
C VAL A 62 0.11 -6.02 -9.33
N LEU A 63 0.84 -4.99 -8.88
CA LEU A 63 1.78 -5.08 -7.76
C LEU A 63 1.41 -4.06 -6.69
N GLY A 64 1.34 -4.51 -5.44
CA GLY A 64 1.06 -3.65 -4.30
C GLY A 64 1.97 -3.93 -3.11
N HIS A 65 2.35 -2.87 -2.39
CA HIS A 65 3.12 -2.94 -1.14
C HIS A 65 2.28 -2.45 0.03
N SER A 66 2.31 -3.16 1.17
CA SER A 66 1.66 -2.73 2.42
C SER A 66 0.17 -2.41 2.21
N ARG A 67 -0.31 -1.17 2.49
CA ARG A 67 -1.66 -0.70 2.16
C ARG A 67 -1.97 -0.88 0.66
N GLY A 68 -0.98 -0.68 -0.21
CA GLY A 68 -1.11 -0.91 -1.64
C GLY A 68 -1.38 -2.38 -1.99
N ALA A 69 -0.90 -3.33 -1.19
CA ALA A 69 -1.22 -4.75 -1.37
C ALA A 69 -2.70 -5.04 -1.10
N ALA A 70 -3.28 -4.42 -0.07
CA ALA A 70 -4.72 -4.54 0.19
C ALA A 70 -5.56 -3.99 -0.98
N ILE A 71 -5.16 -2.83 -1.53
CA ILE A 71 -5.80 -2.24 -2.71
C ILE A 71 -5.61 -3.14 -3.93
N ALA A 72 -4.41 -3.73 -4.10
CA ALA A 72 -4.11 -4.64 -5.22
C ALA A 72 -4.99 -5.90 -5.22
N VAL A 73 -5.28 -6.48 -4.04
CA VAL A 73 -6.24 -7.59 -3.90
C VAL A 73 -7.64 -7.19 -4.40
N LEU A 74 -8.14 -6.02 -3.97
CA LEU A 74 -9.44 -5.53 -4.39
C LEU A 74 -9.47 -5.18 -5.88
N LEU A 75 -8.39 -4.59 -6.39
CA LEU A 75 -8.26 -4.24 -7.80
C LEU A 75 -8.21 -5.51 -8.68
N ALA A 76 -7.45 -6.54 -8.28
CA ALA A 76 -7.39 -7.81 -8.98
C ALA A 76 -8.77 -8.47 -9.06
N ALA A 77 -9.52 -8.47 -7.94
CA ALA A 77 -10.90 -8.98 -7.94
C ALA A 77 -11.84 -8.19 -8.87
N ALA A 78 -11.64 -6.87 -9.00
CA ALA A 78 -12.45 -6.02 -9.89
C ALA A 78 -12.04 -6.09 -11.37
N LEU A 79 -10.79 -6.47 -11.65
CA LEU A 79 -10.27 -6.63 -13.02
C LEU A 79 -10.60 -7.98 -13.64
N GLU A 80 -10.92 -8.98 -12.80
CA GLU A 80 -11.21 -10.34 -13.26
C GLU A 80 -10.09 -10.87 -14.20
N ASP A 81 -10.42 -11.34 -15.39
CA ASP A 81 -9.47 -11.88 -16.38
C ASP A 81 -8.45 -10.86 -16.92
N ARG A 82 -8.68 -9.56 -16.70
CA ARG A 82 -7.71 -8.50 -17.07
C ARG A 82 -6.49 -8.47 -16.13
N CYS A 83 -6.61 -8.99 -14.92
CA CYS A 83 -5.46 -9.16 -14.02
C CYS A 83 -4.72 -10.46 -14.36
N SER A 84 -3.57 -10.35 -15.00
CA SER A 84 -2.80 -11.54 -15.40
C SER A 84 -2.06 -12.20 -14.24
N GLN A 85 -1.47 -11.40 -13.36
CA GLN A 85 -0.77 -11.82 -12.14
C GLN A 85 -0.95 -10.76 -11.06
N LEU A 86 -0.96 -11.22 -9.80
CA LEU A 86 -0.98 -10.36 -8.62
C LEU A 86 0.31 -10.55 -7.81
N VAL A 87 0.99 -9.47 -7.47
CA VAL A 87 2.18 -9.49 -6.62
C VAL A 87 1.93 -8.66 -5.37
N LEU A 88 2.07 -9.27 -4.21
CA LEU A 88 1.90 -8.66 -2.90
C LEU A 88 3.25 -8.56 -2.18
N LEU A 89 3.71 -7.35 -1.90
CA LEU A 89 4.96 -7.09 -1.19
C LEU A 89 4.65 -6.69 0.26
N ASP A 90 5.05 -7.54 1.19
CA ASP A 90 4.90 -7.36 2.65
C ASP A 90 3.57 -6.71 3.03
N GLY A 91 2.48 -7.29 2.52
CA GLY A 91 1.13 -6.76 2.69
C GLY A 91 0.05 -7.73 2.21
N MET A 92 -1.17 -7.50 2.70
CA MET A 92 -2.37 -8.26 2.41
C MET A 92 -3.60 -7.41 2.71
N LEU A 93 -4.81 -7.96 2.67
CA LEU A 93 -5.98 -7.28 3.20
C LEU A 93 -5.75 -6.85 4.65
N PRO A 94 -6.30 -5.71 5.09
CA PRO A 94 -6.11 -5.22 6.45
C PRO A 94 -6.62 -6.24 7.46
N ARG A 95 -6.08 -6.18 8.69
CA ARG A 95 -6.63 -6.95 9.81
C ARG A 95 -8.14 -6.78 9.88
N ALA A 96 -8.82 -7.90 9.79
CA ALA A 96 -10.29 -7.95 9.91
C ALA A 96 -10.74 -7.51 11.29
N VAL A 97 -11.96 -6.97 11.36
CA VAL A 97 -12.64 -6.61 12.61
C VAL A 97 -13.86 -7.51 12.74
N ALA A 98 -14.01 -8.19 13.86
CA ALA A 98 -15.18 -9.00 14.13
C ALA A 98 -16.45 -8.15 14.17
N ASP A 99 -17.59 -8.73 13.79
CA ASP A 99 -18.84 -7.95 13.63
C ASP A 99 -19.26 -7.26 14.93
N GLU A 100 -19.03 -7.88 16.08
CA GLU A 100 -19.28 -7.32 17.41
C GLU A 100 -18.36 -6.13 17.78
N GLU A 101 -17.19 -6.02 17.14
CA GLU A 101 -16.25 -4.91 17.34
C GLU A 101 -16.56 -3.70 16.43
N ALA A 102 -17.45 -3.86 15.44
CA ALA A 102 -17.75 -2.81 14.47
C ALA A 102 -18.23 -1.48 15.11
N PRO A 103 -19.05 -1.47 16.17
CA PRO A 103 -19.44 -0.21 16.84
C PRO A 103 -18.23 0.51 17.48
N ALA A 104 -17.30 -0.24 18.07
CA ALA A 104 -16.09 0.34 18.66
C ALA A 104 -15.14 0.91 17.59
N GLN A 105 -15.00 0.20 16.47
CA GLN A 105 -14.24 0.66 15.31
C GLN A 105 -14.82 1.96 14.74
N PHE A 106 -16.15 2.03 14.58
CA PHE A 106 -16.84 3.23 14.10
C PHE A 106 -16.59 4.42 15.03
N LEU A 107 -16.73 4.23 16.34
CA LEU A 107 -16.49 5.27 17.35
C LEU A 107 -15.04 5.77 17.31
N GLN A 108 -14.08 4.86 17.15
CA GLN A 108 -12.66 5.22 17.02
C GLN A 108 -12.42 6.10 15.79
N ALA A 109 -12.98 5.73 14.65
CA ALA A 109 -12.87 6.53 13.42
C ALA A 109 -13.44 7.95 13.59
N GLN A 110 -14.61 8.11 14.28
CA GLN A 110 -15.18 9.42 14.55
C GLN A 110 -14.27 10.27 15.47
N ARG A 111 -13.65 9.65 16.48
CA ARG A 111 -12.69 10.33 17.36
C ARG A 111 -11.45 10.79 16.61
N ASP A 112 -10.93 9.96 15.71
CA ASP A 112 -9.77 10.30 14.89
C ASP A 112 -10.10 11.46 13.94
N HIS A 113 -11.27 11.44 13.32
CA HIS A 113 -11.75 12.53 12.48
C HIS A 113 -11.83 13.86 13.25
N GLN A 114 -12.40 13.85 14.47
CA GLN A 114 -12.48 15.05 15.32
C GLN A 114 -11.10 15.55 15.78
N ARG A 115 -10.15 14.65 16.04
CA ARG A 115 -8.78 15.01 16.40
C ARG A 115 -8.09 15.70 15.23
N LEU A 116 -8.22 15.16 14.04
CA LEU A 116 -7.55 15.71 12.86
C LEU A 116 -8.07 17.09 12.48
N ALA A 117 -9.38 17.34 12.62
CA ALA A 117 -9.95 18.65 12.40
C ALA A 117 -9.31 19.76 13.27
N LYS A 118 -8.67 19.36 14.38
CA LYS A 118 -7.93 20.25 15.31
C LYS A 118 -6.43 20.20 15.11
N HIS A 119 -5.92 19.30 14.26
CA HIS A 119 -4.48 19.08 14.10
C HIS A 119 -3.89 20.07 13.08
N ARG A 120 -2.78 20.70 13.44
CA ARG A 120 -2.01 21.49 12.46
C ARG A 120 -1.03 20.56 11.74
N PRO A 121 -0.96 20.61 10.40
CA PRO A 121 0.03 19.84 9.66
C PRO A 121 1.44 20.12 10.16
N ARG A 122 2.24 19.07 10.30
CA ARG A 122 3.65 19.20 10.66
C ARG A 122 4.42 19.88 9.53
N VAL A 123 5.24 20.84 9.90
CA VAL A 123 6.19 21.51 9.01
C VAL A 123 7.60 21.13 9.44
N PHE A 124 8.45 20.78 8.49
CA PHE A 124 9.86 20.44 8.68
C PHE A 124 10.74 21.61 8.23
N ALA A 125 11.81 21.87 8.93
CA ALA A 125 12.77 22.91 8.56
C ALA A 125 13.47 22.55 7.24
N ASP A 126 13.83 21.27 7.09
CA ASP A 126 14.53 20.73 5.93
C ASP A 126 14.18 19.25 5.71
N VAL A 127 14.79 18.66 4.67
CA VAL A 127 14.63 17.23 4.33
C VAL A 127 15.21 16.33 5.41
N ASP A 128 16.29 16.72 6.09
CA ASP A 128 16.91 15.90 7.12
C ASP A 128 16.02 15.76 8.35
N GLU A 129 15.26 16.78 8.71
CA GLU A 129 14.26 16.68 9.78
C GLU A 129 13.13 15.71 9.39
N PHE A 130 12.68 15.74 8.13
CA PHE A 130 11.71 14.79 7.61
C PHE A 130 12.27 13.37 7.67
N VAL A 131 13.49 13.14 7.17
CA VAL A 131 14.17 11.85 7.19
C VAL A 131 14.26 11.30 8.61
N LYS A 132 14.74 12.10 9.57
CA LYS A 132 14.78 11.70 10.99
C LYS A 132 13.40 11.29 11.53
N ALA A 133 12.33 11.98 11.09
CA ALA A 133 10.97 11.61 11.48
C ALA A 133 10.53 10.27 10.87
N ARG A 134 10.88 9.99 9.63
CA ARG A 134 10.57 8.72 8.94
C ARG A 134 11.37 7.55 9.52
N VAL A 135 12.64 7.76 9.83
CA VAL A 135 13.49 6.74 10.48
C VAL A 135 12.89 6.27 11.82
N ARG A 136 12.30 7.18 12.60
CA ARG A 136 11.58 6.82 13.84
C ARG A 136 10.32 5.97 13.59
N LEU A 137 9.84 5.92 12.35
CA LEU A 137 8.70 5.11 11.90
C LEU A 137 9.15 3.82 11.19
N GLY A 138 10.43 3.45 11.26
CA GLY A 138 10.94 2.20 10.74
C GLY A 138 11.49 2.25 9.31
N PHE A 139 11.63 3.45 8.71
CA PHE A 139 12.30 3.60 7.42
C PHE A 139 13.82 3.63 7.60
N SER A 140 14.58 3.17 6.60
CA SER A 140 15.99 3.54 6.51
C SER A 140 16.13 5.02 6.11
N ASP A 141 17.31 5.62 6.35
CA ASP A 141 17.63 6.98 5.87
C ASP A 141 17.47 7.07 4.35
N GLN A 142 17.98 6.07 3.63
CA GLN A 142 17.89 5.99 2.18
C GLN A 142 16.44 5.97 1.69
N SER A 143 15.61 5.08 2.22
CA SER A 143 14.19 4.98 1.83
C SER A 143 13.42 6.25 2.10
N ALA A 144 13.68 6.90 3.25
CA ALA A 144 13.06 8.18 3.59
C ALA A 144 13.46 9.30 2.61
N ARG A 145 14.74 9.37 2.20
CA ARG A 145 15.24 10.35 1.21
C ARG A 145 14.66 10.12 -0.18
N ILE A 146 14.52 8.87 -0.61
CA ILE A 146 13.89 8.50 -1.88
C ILE A 146 12.47 9.07 -1.97
N LEU A 147 11.70 9.00 -0.90
CA LEU A 147 10.31 9.45 -0.88
C LEU A 147 10.15 10.97 -0.80
N ALA A 148 11.13 11.68 -0.25
CA ALA A 148 11.05 13.11 0.09
C ALA A 148 10.61 14.02 -1.08
N PRO A 149 11.11 13.86 -2.34
CA PRO A 149 10.75 14.76 -3.45
C PRO A 149 9.25 14.79 -3.78
N ARG A 150 8.52 13.69 -3.53
CA ARG A 150 7.07 13.62 -3.75
C ARG A 150 6.26 13.63 -2.46
N ALA A 151 6.92 13.60 -1.29
CA ALA A 151 6.28 13.67 0.02
C ALA A 151 6.21 15.09 0.58
N LEU A 152 7.03 16.01 0.08
CA LEU A 152 7.21 17.34 0.65
C LEU A 152 6.96 18.46 -0.37
N ARG A 153 6.32 19.52 0.10
CA ARG A 153 6.16 20.78 -0.65
C ARG A 153 6.69 21.94 0.19
N ARG A 154 7.45 22.82 -0.46
CA ARG A 154 7.95 24.04 0.19
C ARG A 154 6.80 25.03 0.37
N GLY A 155 6.61 25.50 1.58
CA GLY A 155 5.70 26.57 1.96
C GLY A 155 6.46 27.74 2.61
N ALA A 156 5.74 28.76 3.07
CA ALA A 156 6.34 29.96 3.69
C ALA A 156 7.10 29.67 4.99
N SER A 157 6.68 28.65 5.75
CA SER A 157 7.26 28.30 7.06
C SER A 157 8.16 27.05 7.03
N GLY A 158 8.44 26.48 5.86
CA GLY A 158 9.27 25.28 5.72
C GLY A 158 8.69 24.26 4.75
N LEU A 159 8.99 22.97 4.96
CA LEU A 159 8.53 21.85 4.16
C LEU A 159 7.30 21.19 4.81
N ALA A 160 6.18 21.18 4.13
CA ALA A 160 4.95 20.51 4.57
C ALA A 160 4.75 19.18 3.84
N LEU A 161 4.16 18.20 4.52
CA LEU A 161 3.71 16.95 3.89
C LEU A 161 2.62 17.26 2.85
N VAL A 162 2.73 16.62 1.69
CA VAL A 162 1.74 16.77 0.61
C VAL A 162 0.57 15.80 0.76
N HIS A 163 0.74 14.68 1.46
CA HIS A 163 -0.34 13.72 1.59
C HIS A 163 -1.52 14.29 2.40
N ASP A 164 -2.71 13.89 2.03
CA ASP A 164 -3.91 14.28 2.77
C ASP A 164 -3.87 13.68 4.18
N PRO A 165 -3.95 14.51 5.24
CA PRO A 165 -3.91 14.00 6.62
C PRO A 165 -5.02 12.98 6.92
N ARG A 166 -6.15 13.00 6.19
CA ARG A 166 -7.27 12.06 6.34
C ARG A 166 -6.88 10.61 6.03
N LEU A 167 -5.81 10.38 5.27
CA LEU A 167 -5.23 9.06 5.02
C LEU A 167 -4.73 8.36 6.30
N ASN A 168 -4.47 9.12 7.37
CA ASN A 168 -4.06 8.58 8.67
C ASN A 168 -5.24 8.21 9.59
N HIS A 169 -6.48 8.41 9.14
CA HIS A 169 -7.66 8.05 9.92
C HIS A 169 -7.91 6.55 9.92
N ALA A 170 -8.40 6.04 11.03
CA ALA A 170 -9.00 4.72 11.06
C ALA A 170 -10.23 4.71 10.13
N SER A 171 -10.38 3.65 9.34
CA SER A 171 -11.59 3.42 8.56
C SER A 171 -12.79 3.24 9.50
N ALA A 172 -13.90 3.93 9.21
CA ALA A 172 -15.13 3.82 9.99
C ALA A 172 -15.73 2.40 9.91
N VAL A 173 -15.57 1.76 8.76
CA VAL A 173 -15.95 0.36 8.53
C VAL A 173 -14.69 -0.39 8.09
N LYS A 174 -14.47 -1.57 8.66
CA LYS A 174 -13.44 -2.53 8.23
C LYS A 174 -14.12 -3.82 7.79
N MET A 175 -13.41 -4.60 6.99
CA MET A 175 -13.90 -5.92 6.57
C MET A 175 -13.97 -6.87 7.76
N SER A 176 -15.01 -7.70 7.81
CA SER A 176 -15.07 -8.84 8.71
C SER A 176 -14.16 -9.98 8.24
N PRO A 177 -13.85 -10.97 9.09
CA PRO A 177 -13.09 -12.15 8.68
C PRO A 177 -13.73 -12.88 7.48
N ALA A 178 -15.07 -12.97 7.46
CA ALA A 178 -15.80 -13.59 6.36
C ALA A 178 -15.66 -12.80 5.04
N MET A 179 -15.70 -11.47 5.08
CA MET A 179 -15.47 -10.63 3.92
C MET A 179 -14.03 -10.79 3.37
N CYS A 180 -13.02 -10.77 4.23
CA CYS A 180 -11.64 -11.00 3.79
C CYS A 180 -11.47 -12.37 3.14
N ALA A 181 -12.02 -13.43 3.75
CA ALA A 181 -11.97 -14.78 3.19
C ALA A 181 -12.68 -14.87 1.83
N ALA A 182 -13.83 -14.20 1.67
CA ALA A 182 -14.56 -14.18 0.40
C ALA A 182 -13.76 -13.49 -0.71
N PHE A 183 -13.08 -12.36 -0.42
CA PHE A 183 -12.22 -11.69 -1.41
C PHE A 183 -11.03 -12.55 -1.81
N TYR A 184 -10.36 -13.22 -0.87
CA TYR A 184 -9.27 -14.12 -1.19
C TYR A 184 -9.73 -15.33 -2.03
N ALA A 185 -10.84 -15.95 -1.68
CA ALA A 185 -11.39 -17.09 -2.41
C ALA A 185 -11.89 -16.73 -3.83
N ALA A 186 -12.24 -15.46 -4.07
CA ALA A 186 -12.67 -14.98 -5.38
C ALA A 186 -11.51 -14.67 -6.33
N LEU A 187 -10.25 -14.66 -5.85
CA LEU A 187 -9.09 -14.40 -6.71
C LEU A 187 -8.80 -15.64 -7.59
N ASN A 188 -9.04 -15.51 -8.89
CA ASN A 188 -8.66 -16.50 -9.90
C ASN A 188 -7.30 -16.21 -10.55
N THR A 189 -6.62 -15.18 -10.07
CA THR A 189 -5.36 -14.67 -10.59
C THR A 189 -4.19 -15.33 -9.88
N PRO A 190 -3.20 -15.92 -10.60
CA PRO A 190 -1.96 -16.39 -10.00
C PRO A 190 -1.35 -15.29 -9.13
N THR A 191 -1.04 -15.60 -7.89
CA THR A 191 -0.62 -14.63 -6.89
C THR A 191 0.74 -15.00 -6.31
N LEU A 192 1.69 -14.05 -6.34
CA LEU A 192 2.96 -14.12 -5.63
C LEU A 192 2.91 -13.21 -4.41
N THR A 193 3.13 -13.76 -3.24
CA THR A 193 3.25 -12.97 -2.00
C THR A 193 4.66 -13.06 -1.46
N LEU A 194 5.33 -11.93 -1.33
CA LEU A 194 6.69 -11.79 -0.81
C LEU A 194 6.64 -11.10 0.56
N MET A 195 6.91 -11.87 1.63
CA MET A 195 6.92 -11.37 3.01
C MET A 195 8.35 -11.10 3.46
N ALA A 196 8.61 -9.90 3.94
CA ALA A 196 9.92 -9.52 4.45
C ALA A 196 10.21 -10.20 5.80
N GLU A 197 11.45 -10.67 6.01
CA GLU A 197 11.89 -11.31 7.25
C GLU A 197 11.72 -10.41 8.48
N GLN A 198 11.98 -9.11 8.30
CA GLN A 198 11.90 -8.09 9.33
C GLN A 198 10.72 -7.13 9.10
N GLY A 199 9.71 -7.55 8.33
CA GLY A 199 8.51 -6.80 8.03
C GLY A 199 7.33 -7.16 8.95
N LEU A 200 6.15 -7.35 8.37
CA LEU A 200 4.92 -7.72 9.08
C LEU A 200 5.04 -9.02 9.87
N ARG A 201 5.96 -9.92 9.47
CA ARG A 201 6.27 -11.18 10.20
C ARG A 201 6.65 -10.93 11.65
N GLN A 202 7.44 -9.88 11.95
CA GLN A 202 7.89 -9.60 13.32
C GLN A 202 6.80 -8.99 14.20
N GLN A 203 5.71 -8.51 13.61
CA GLN A 203 4.61 -7.87 14.34
C GLN A 203 3.63 -8.88 14.97
N GLY A 204 3.96 -10.18 14.96
CA GLY A 204 3.13 -11.24 15.57
C GLY A 204 1.87 -11.59 14.77
N GLU A 205 1.71 -11.03 13.57
CA GLU A 205 0.56 -11.25 12.68
C GLU A 205 0.81 -12.33 11.63
N LEU A 206 1.99 -12.97 11.63
CA LEU A 206 2.41 -13.87 10.56
C LEU A 206 1.49 -15.08 10.41
N GLU A 207 1.16 -15.76 11.50
CA GLU A 207 0.34 -16.98 11.43
C GLU A 207 -1.06 -16.69 10.90
N SER A 208 -1.68 -15.60 11.39
CA SER A 208 -2.97 -15.14 10.89
C SER A 208 -2.91 -14.69 9.42
N ALA A 209 -1.79 -14.07 9.03
CA ALA A 209 -1.54 -13.66 7.65
C ALA A 209 -1.38 -14.86 6.71
N ILE A 210 -0.57 -15.84 7.07
CA ILE A 210 -0.38 -17.08 6.30
C ILE A 210 -1.72 -17.81 6.16
N GLN A 211 -2.46 -17.93 7.25
CA GLN A 211 -3.79 -18.54 7.22
C GLN A 211 -4.76 -17.79 6.31
N ALA A 212 -4.75 -16.45 6.34
CA ALA A 212 -5.58 -15.65 5.45
C ALA A 212 -5.18 -15.82 3.98
N LEU A 213 -3.88 -15.76 3.66
CA LEU A 213 -3.36 -15.93 2.30
C LEU A 213 -3.57 -17.34 1.74
N SER A 214 -3.65 -18.36 2.58
CA SER A 214 -3.98 -19.73 2.15
C SER A 214 -5.40 -19.85 1.58
N GLY A 215 -6.24 -18.84 1.75
CA GLY A 215 -7.54 -18.73 1.09
C GLY A 215 -7.47 -18.33 -0.39
N ILE A 216 -6.30 -17.91 -0.89
CA ILE A 216 -6.08 -17.63 -2.32
C ILE A 216 -5.76 -18.95 -3.03
N PRO A 217 -6.55 -19.36 -4.05
CA PRO A 217 -6.43 -20.69 -4.66
C PRO A 217 -5.06 -20.97 -5.30
N ASP A 218 -4.43 -19.98 -5.92
CA ASP A 218 -3.12 -20.09 -6.58
C ASP A 218 -2.17 -19.02 -6.01
N CYS A 219 -1.63 -19.29 -4.81
CA CYS A 219 -0.74 -18.40 -4.10
C CYS A 219 0.63 -19.01 -3.84
N ASP A 220 1.67 -18.44 -4.42
CA ASP A 220 3.08 -18.71 -4.09
C ASP A 220 3.54 -17.73 -3.00
N LEU A 221 3.68 -18.23 -1.78
CA LEU A 221 4.13 -17.44 -0.62
C LEU A 221 5.62 -17.68 -0.37
N ARG A 222 6.41 -16.62 -0.44
CA ARG A 222 7.87 -16.66 -0.20
C ARG A 222 8.29 -15.61 0.83
N THR A 223 9.45 -15.87 1.44
CA THR A 223 10.12 -14.92 2.33
C THR A 223 11.28 -14.28 1.58
N VAL A 224 11.47 -12.98 1.78
CA VAL A 224 12.60 -12.20 1.25
C VAL A 224 13.36 -11.51 2.37
N PRO A 225 14.67 -11.31 2.23
CA PRO A 225 15.45 -10.60 3.24
C PRO A 225 15.03 -9.13 3.31
N GLY A 226 15.25 -8.52 4.48
CA GLY A 226 15.07 -7.09 4.71
C GLY A 226 13.84 -6.71 5.50
N SER A 227 13.61 -5.40 5.58
CA SER A 227 12.56 -4.74 6.35
C SER A 227 11.21 -4.70 5.62
N HIS A 228 10.20 -4.10 6.26
CA HIS A 228 8.93 -3.78 5.60
C HIS A 228 9.09 -2.99 4.28
N HIS A 229 10.20 -2.29 4.12
CA HIS A 229 10.53 -1.49 2.93
C HIS A 229 11.61 -2.14 2.04
N ALA A 230 11.79 -3.46 2.10
CA ALA A 230 12.83 -4.21 1.37
C ALA A 230 12.91 -3.88 -0.13
N HIS A 231 11.77 -3.55 -0.78
CA HIS A 231 11.70 -3.16 -2.19
C HIS A 231 12.38 -1.81 -2.50
N MET A 232 12.68 -0.99 -1.48
CA MET A 232 13.45 0.26 -1.58
C MET A 232 14.89 0.11 -1.04
N GLU A 233 15.26 -1.08 -0.59
CA GLU A 233 16.48 -1.37 0.14
C GLU A 233 17.22 -2.59 -0.46
N GLU A 234 18.06 -3.23 0.33
CA GLU A 234 18.88 -4.38 -0.06
C GLU A 234 18.07 -5.58 -0.60
N GLY A 235 16.80 -5.70 -0.22
CA GLY A 235 15.91 -6.77 -0.69
C GLY A 235 15.40 -6.59 -2.12
N ALA A 236 15.60 -5.45 -2.76
CA ALA A 236 15.04 -5.14 -4.07
C ALA A 236 15.47 -6.12 -5.17
N GLU A 237 16.73 -6.55 -5.18
CA GLU A 237 17.25 -7.53 -6.16
C GLU A 237 16.57 -8.90 -6.00
N ALA A 238 16.47 -9.40 -4.77
CA ALA A 238 15.80 -10.67 -4.49
C ALA A 238 14.31 -10.61 -4.89
N ILE A 239 13.63 -9.51 -4.55
CA ILE A 239 12.25 -9.24 -4.93
C ILE A 239 12.10 -9.23 -6.46
N ALA A 240 12.97 -8.52 -7.19
CA ALA A 240 12.94 -8.47 -8.65
C ALA A 240 13.13 -9.87 -9.26
N GLY A 241 14.08 -10.66 -8.73
CA GLY A 241 14.30 -12.04 -9.19
C GLY A 241 13.06 -12.92 -9.04
N HIS A 242 12.35 -12.83 -7.92
CA HIS A 242 11.09 -13.53 -7.71
C HIS A 242 10.00 -13.09 -8.68
N ILE A 243 9.83 -11.78 -8.87
CA ILE A 243 8.84 -11.19 -9.79
C ILE A 243 9.10 -11.64 -11.23
N VAL A 244 10.36 -11.53 -11.70
CA VAL A 244 10.73 -11.91 -13.07
C VAL A 244 10.44 -13.38 -13.33
N ASN A 245 10.75 -14.27 -12.39
CA ASN A 245 10.48 -15.70 -12.51
C ASN A 245 9.00 -16.04 -12.46
N PHE A 246 8.20 -15.23 -11.79
CA PHE A 246 6.76 -15.45 -11.64
C PHE A 246 5.96 -14.93 -12.84
N ILE A 247 6.39 -13.81 -13.46
CA ILE A 247 5.68 -13.17 -14.58
C ILE A 247 6.16 -13.74 -15.95
N ALA A 248 7.24 -14.54 -15.95
CA ALA A 248 7.86 -15.10 -17.17
C ALA A 248 6.94 -15.98 -18.01
#